data_364d4eb28e56cf805b94c8b6a4a4e886
#
_entry.id   364d4eb28e56cf805b94c8b6a4a4e886
#
_cell.length_a   1.000
_cell.length_b   1.000
_cell.length_c   1.000
_cell.angle_alpha   90.00
_cell.angle_beta   90.00
_cell.angle_gamma   90.00
#
_symmetry.space_group_name_H-M   'P 1'
#
loop_
_entity.id
_entity.type
_entity.pdbx_description
1 polymer ?
#
loop_
_entity_poly.entity_id
_entity_poly.type
_entity_poly.pdbx_seq_one_letter_code
_entity_poly.pdbx_strand_id
1 'polypeptide(L)'
;TSGADDADYVWLACRTDPDVPKHKGISILCVPTTAPGFEWSIINTVGGLTTTSTYYQDVRVPVANRVGDENEGWRMITTQLNHERVGLAAWSGLAIAMFEEVVAWAAAEPTDDGLTVIEQPWVQLDLAKCQAELEAMWLLNWRMSVHVADGELTGAESSSIKVFGTERTIEVFRLLLGILGASGYLTPGSPGSFLRGRVEASSRQVQINTFGGGVNEVQREIVATAGLGMKRGSR
;
A
#
# COMPACT_ATOMS: atom_id res chain seq x y z
N THR A 1 13.10 -4.97 3.46
CA THR A 1 12.23 -5.99 4.08
C THR A 1 11.56 -5.38 5.31
N SER A 2 10.23 -5.28 5.30
CA SER A 2 9.51 -4.76 6.48
C SER A 2 9.39 -5.88 7.53
N GLY A 3 9.63 -5.53 8.81
CA GLY A 3 9.45 -6.43 9.95
C GLY A 3 10.52 -7.50 10.12
N ALA A 4 11.66 -7.43 9.45
CA ALA A 4 12.75 -8.41 9.68
C ALA A 4 13.38 -8.30 11.05
N ASP A 5 13.16 -7.20 11.75
CA ASP A 5 13.58 -6.95 13.15
C ASP A 5 12.73 -7.70 14.18
N ASP A 6 11.54 -8.20 13.78
CA ASP A 6 10.59 -8.92 14.66
C ASP A 6 10.16 -10.28 14.08
N ALA A 7 10.56 -10.61 12.87
CA ALA A 7 10.19 -11.84 12.19
C ALA A 7 11.13 -13.01 12.54
N ASP A 8 10.61 -14.23 12.64
CA ASP A 8 11.41 -15.45 12.77
C ASP A 8 12.04 -15.89 11.45
N TYR A 9 11.38 -15.56 10.33
CA TYR A 9 11.81 -15.96 8.98
C TYR A 9 11.63 -14.84 7.97
N VAL A 10 12.53 -14.79 6.99
CA VAL A 10 12.36 -13.97 5.77
C VAL A 10 11.95 -14.86 4.60
N TRP A 11 10.86 -14.50 3.94
CA TRP A 11 10.44 -15.05 2.67
C TRP A 11 11.30 -14.48 1.55
N LEU A 12 12.37 -15.21 1.20
CA LEU A 12 13.41 -14.72 0.28
C LEU A 12 13.24 -15.30 -1.12
N ALA A 13 12.99 -14.44 -2.09
CA ALA A 13 13.16 -14.77 -3.50
C ALA A 13 14.64 -14.60 -3.88
N CYS A 14 15.31 -15.68 -4.22
CA CYS A 14 16.73 -15.65 -4.59
C CYS A 14 16.98 -16.37 -5.91
N ARG A 15 18.08 -15.97 -6.57
CA ARG A 15 18.48 -16.58 -7.81
C ARG A 15 19.23 -17.89 -7.53
N THR A 16 18.67 -18.99 -8.01
CA THR A 16 19.23 -20.35 -7.84
C THR A 16 19.85 -20.91 -9.11
N ASP A 17 19.46 -20.40 -10.28
CA ASP A 17 20.06 -20.78 -11.56
C ASP A 17 20.49 -19.52 -12.33
N PRO A 18 21.80 -19.23 -12.41
CA PRO A 18 22.33 -18.06 -13.13
C PRO A 18 22.35 -18.20 -14.66
N ASP A 19 22.22 -19.42 -15.20
CA ASP A 19 22.43 -19.71 -16.61
C ASP A 19 21.17 -19.60 -17.46
N VAL A 20 20.02 -19.40 -16.80
CA VAL A 20 18.72 -19.23 -17.48
C VAL A 20 18.24 -17.75 -17.40
N PRO A 21 17.22 -17.35 -18.19
CA PRO A 21 16.60 -16.03 -18.07
C PRO A 21 16.19 -15.73 -16.63
N LYS A 22 16.36 -14.47 -16.18
CA LYS A 22 16.25 -14.06 -14.76
C LYS A 22 15.02 -14.62 -14.04
N HIS A 23 13.85 -14.56 -14.67
CA HIS A 23 12.59 -15.03 -14.09
C HIS A 23 12.45 -16.56 -14.02
N LYS A 24 13.29 -17.33 -14.74
CA LYS A 24 13.27 -18.79 -14.76
C LYS A 24 14.26 -19.44 -13.77
N GLY A 25 15.09 -18.65 -13.11
CA GLY A 25 16.11 -19.15 -12.19
C GLY A 25 15.93 -18.59 -10.77
N ILE A 26 14.69 -18.44 -10.31
CA ILE A 26 14.36 -17.93 -8.97
C ILE A 26 13.65 -19.00 -8.17
N SER A 27 14.14 -19.22 -6.94
CA SER A 27 13.46 -20.07 -5.95
C SER A 27 13.08 -19.24 -4.72
N ILE A 28 12.18 -19.76 -3.91
CA ILE A 28 11.78 -19.16 -2.63
C ILE A 28 12.39 -19.99 -1.50
N LEU A 29 13.03 -19.28 -0.57
CA LEU A 29 13.57 -19.86 0.66
C LEU A 29 12.99 -19.15 1.89
N CYS A 30 12.57 -19.91 2.91
CA CYS A 30 12.30 -19.40 4.24
C CYS A 30 13.62 -19.34 5.02
N VAL A 31 14.20 -18.14 5.11
CA VAL A 31 15.49 -17.92 5.77
C VAL A 31 15.25 -17.56 7.22
N PRO A 32 15.75 -18.36 8.21
CA PRO A 32 15.66 -17.99 9.62
C PRO A 32 16.41 -16.69 9.88
N THR A 33 15.81 -15.76 10.60
CA THR A 33 16.47 -14.49 10.97
C THR A 33 17.59 -14.66 11.98
N THR A 34 17.64 -15.84 12.64
CA THR A 34 18.72 -16.26 13.55
C THR A 34 19.86 -16.99 12.84
N ALA A 35 19.79 -17.17 11.51
CA ALA A 35 20.84 -17.89 10.78
C ALA A 35 22.16 -17.11 10.79
N PRO A 36 23.31 -17.76 11.03
CA PRO A 36 24.62 -17.11 10.92
C PRO A 36 24.80 -16.46 9.54
N GLY A 37 25.27 -15.20 9.54
CA GLY A 37 25.45 -14.41 8.32
C GLY A 37 24.21 -13.66 7.86
N PHE A 38 23.07 -13.79 8.54
CA PHE A 38 21.93 -12.91 8.37
C PHE A 38 22.07 -11.69 9.30
N GLU A 39 21.97 -10.52 8.73
CA GLU A 39 22.01 -9.25 9.46
C GLU A 39 20.93 -8.30 8.93
N TRP A 40 20.51 -7.35 9.75
CA TRP A 40 19.59 -6.31 9.35
C TRP A 40 19.91 -4.96 10.01
N SER A 41 19.44 -3.90 9.42
CA SER A 41 19.49 -2.54 9.98
C SER A 41 18.16 -1.82 9.78
N ILE A 42 17.73 -1.06 10.78
CA ILE A 42 16.48 -0.29 10.75
C ILE A 42 16.62 0.91 9.79
N ILE A 43 15.57 1.12 8.99
CA ILE A 43 15.35 2.34 8.21
C ILE A 43 14.11 3.02 8.78
N ASN A 44 14.28 4.22 9.32
CA ASN A 44 13.17 5.06 9.77
C ASN A 44 12.54 5.77 8.58
N THR A 45 11.22 5.63 8.42
CA THR A 45 10.49 6.28 7.32
C THR A 45 9.77 7.54 7.79
N VAL A 46 9.51 8.46 6.87
CA VAL A 46 8.69 9.67 7.15
C VAL A 46 7.28 9.31 7.61
N GLY A 47 6.76 8.15 7.19
CA GLY A 47 5.47 7.63 7.63
C GLY A 47 5.40 7.20 9.09
N GLY A 48 6.53 7.21 9.81
CA GLY A 48 6.61 6.78 11.22
C GLY A 48 6.66 5.27 11.41
N LEU A 49 6.48 4.48 10.35
CA LEU A 49 6.74 3.05 10.36
C LEU A 49 8.21 2.80 10.02
N THR A 50 8.78 1.75 10.59
CA THR A 50 10.11 1.28 10.25
C THR A 50 10.07 0.22 9.15
N THR A 51 11.13 0.15 8.37
CA THR A 51 11.46 -0.99 7.52
C THR A 51 12.92 -1.38 7.75
N THR A 52 13.38 -2.47 7.16
CA THR A 52 14.76 -2.95 7.37
C THR A 52 15.48 -3.17 6.06
N SER A 53 16.79 -2.86 6.04
CA SER A 53 17.74 -3.45 5.10
C SER A 53 18.19 -4.80 5.66
N THR A 54 18.16 -5.82 4.82
CA THR A 54 18.59 -7.18 5.20
C THR A 54 19.82 -7.59 4.39
N TYR A 55 20.76 -8.25 5.04
CA TYR A 55 22.03 -8.68 4.46
C TYR A 55 22.17 -10.18 4.65
N TYR A 56 22.72 -10.84 3.64
CA TYR A 56 22.90 -12.29 3.60
C TYR A 56 24.34 -12.60 3.17
N GLN A 57 25.16 -12.99 4.14
CA GLN A 57 26.54 -13.31 3.88
C GLN A 57 26.79 -14.79 4.22
N ASP A 58 26.95 -15.60 3.19
CA ASP A 58 27.17 -17.06 3.32
C ASP A 58 26.14 -17.78 4.19
N VAL A 59 24.90 -17.27 4.22
CA VAL A 59 23.80 -17.85 5.00
C VAL A 59 23.47 -19.24 4.46
N ARG A 60 23.57 -20.26 5.32
CA ARG A 60 23.21 -21.63 4.98
C ARG A 60 21.78 -21.92 5.39
N VAL A 61 20.95 -22.28 4.43
CA VAL A 61 19.54 -22.61 4.62
C VAL A 61 19.31 -24.06 4.23
N PRO A 62 18.66 -24.89 5.11
CA PRO A 62 18.32 -26.26 4.73
C PRO A 62 17.42 -26.30 3.50
N VAL A 63 17.62 -27.28 2.60
CA VAL A 63 16.79 -27.47 1.42
C VAL A 63 15.30 -27.67 1.79
N ALA A 64 15.02 -28.21 2.96
CA ALA A 64 13.67 -28.35 3.51
C ALA A 64 12.93 -26.99 3.71
N ASN A 65 13.66 -25.89 3.80
CA ASN A 65 13.10 -24.54 3.88
C ASN A 65 12.80 -23.92 2.49
N ARG A 66 13.05 -24.64 1.41
CA ARG A 66 12.63 -24.24 0.08
C ARG A 66 11.12 -24.41 -0.06
N VAL A 67 10.46 -23.39 -0.59
CA VAL A 67 9.03 -23.41 -0.85
C VAL A 67 8.79 -23.74 -2.34
N GLY A 68 8.10 -24.85 -2.58
CA GLY A 68 7.85 -25.36 -3.92
C GLY A 68 9.11 -25.92 -4.62
N ASP A 69 9.01 -26.09 -5.93
CA ASP A 69 10.09 -26.63 -6.73
C ASP A 69 11.18 -25.58 -7.00
N GLU A 70 12.38 -26.08 -7.26
CA GLU A 70 13.51 -25.23 -7.61
C GLU A 70 13.24 -24.47 -8.91
N ASN A 71 13.58 -23.17 -8.93
CA ASN A 71 13.37 -22.27 -10.07
C ASN A 71 11.91 -21.90 -10.40
N GLU A 72 10.93 -22.34 -9.61
CA GLU A 72 9.50 -21.98 -9.75
C GLU A 72 9.09 -20.74 -8.92
N GLY A 73 10.02 -20.09 -8.27
CA GLY A 73 9.77 -18.97 -7.37
C GLY A 73 9.13 -17.76 -8.04
N TRP A 74 9.41 -17.51 -9.31
CA TRP A 74 8.81 -16.36 -10.01
C TRP A 74 7.28 -16.45 -10.09
N ARG A 75 6.74 -17.62 -10.38
CA ARG A 75 5.30 -17.87 -10.41
C ARG A 75 4.67 -17.61 -9.04
N MET A 76 5.30 -18.09 -7.98
CA MET A 76 4.81 -17.88 -6.61
C MET A 76 4.81 -16.39 -6.22
N ILE A 77 5.89 -15.65 -6.50
CA ILE A 77 5.98 -14.21 -6.22
C ILE A 77 4.93 -13.42 -6.99
N THR A 78 4.73 -13.70 -8.27
CA THR A 78 3.72 -12.98 -9.07
C THR A 78 2.30 -13.25 -8.58
N THR A 79 1.99 -14.49 -8.17
CA THR A 79 0.71 -14.84 -7.55
C THR A 79 0.52 -14.10 -6.23
N GLN A 80 1.52 -14.11 -5.34
CA GLN A 80 1.51 -13.38 -4.07
C GLN A 80 1.25 -11.88 -4.29
N LEU A 81 1.99 -11.24 -5.21
CA LEU A 81 1.83 -9.82 -5.50
C LEU A 81 0.44 -9.46 -6.03
N ASN A 82 -0.20 -10.35 -6.80
CA ASN A 82 -1.57 -10.13 -7.24
C ASN A 82 -2.56 -10.13 -6.07
N HIS A 83 -2.40 -11.06 -5.12
CA HIS A 83 -3.22 -11.11 -3.91
C HIS A 83 -2.91 -9.96 -2.94
N GLU A 84 -1.65 -9.55 -2.80
CA GLU A 84 -1.26 -8.40 -1.98
C GLU A 84 -1.93 -7.10 -2.45
N ARG A 85 -2.10 -6.91 -3.75
CA ARG A 85 -2.80 -5.74 -4.31
C ARG A 85 -4.26 -5.68 -3.88
N VAL A 86 -4.92 -6.83 -3.69
CA VAL A 86 -6.26 -6.92 -3.09
C VAL A 86 -6.22 -6.42 -1.64
N GLY A 87 -5.23 -6.82 -0.87
CA GLY A 87 -5.04 -6.36 0.52
C GLY A 87 -4.80 -4.85 0.62
N LEU A 88 -4.05 -4.26 -0.33
CA LEU A 88 -3.83 -2.80 -0.38
C LEU A 88 -5.13 -2.03 -0.59
N ALA A 89 -6.10 -2.62 -1.26
CA ALA A 89 -7.43 -2.06 -1.42
C ALA A 89 -8.20 -1.95 -0.08
N ALA A 90 -7.91 -2.79 0.91
CA ALA A 90 -8.52 -2.76 2.24
C ALA A 90 -8.19 -1.47 3.03
N TRP A 91 -7.12 -0.75 2.66
CA TRP A 91 -6.80 0.56 3.25
C TRP A 91 -7.88 1.62 3.01
N SER A 92 -8.78 1.41 2.06
CA SER A 92 -9.97 2.25 1.87
C SER A 92 -10.85 2.30 3.13
N GLY A 93 -10.93 1.22 3.90
CA GLY A 93 -11.69 1.18 5.16
C GLY A 93 -11.18 2.18 6.20
N LEU A 94 -9.85 2.33 6.33
CA LEU A 94 -9.28 3.35 7.22
C LEU A 94 -9.60 4.76 6.73
N ALA A 95 -9.52 5.01 5.43
CA ALA A 95 -9.83 6.32 4.86
C ALA A 95 -11.32 6.67 5.01
N ILE A 96 -12.23 5.70 4.86
CA ILE A 96 -13.67 5.88 5.10
C ILE A 96 -13.92 6.27 6.57
N ALA A 97 -13.35 5.53 7.52
CA ALA A 97 -13.52 5.84 8.94
C ALA A 97 -12.99 7.25 9.29
N MET A 98 -11.85 7.65 8.75
CA MET A 98 -11.30 9.00 8.98
C MET A 98 -12.18 10.08 8.32
N PHE A 99 -12.71 9.83 7.14
CA PHE A 99 -13.65 10.71 6.45
C PHE A 99 -14.92 10.93 7.28
N GLU A 100 -15.56 9.86 7.78
CA GLU A 100 -16.77 9.95 8.61
C GLU A 100 -16.53 10.76 9.88
N GLU A 101 -15.37 10.59 10.53
CA GLU A 101 -15.01 11.36 11.73
C GLU A 101 -14.77 12.85 11.42
N VAL A 102 -14.16 13.17 10.27
CA VAL A 102 -13.98 14.56 9.83
C VAL A 102 -15.32 15.21 9.47
N VAL A 103 -16.22 14.47 8.81
CA VAL A 103 -17.60 14.95 8.53
C VAL A 103 -18.34 15.27 9.81
N ALA A 104 -18.32 14.36 10.80
CA ALA A 104 -18.97 14.56 12.09
C ALA A 104 -18.40 15.79 12.85
N TRP A 105 -17.09 15.96 12.83
CA TRP A 105 -16.44 17.13 13.42
C TRP A 105 -16.83 18.41 12.69
N ALA A 106 -16.77 18.43 11.35
CA ALA A 106 -17.07 19.61 10.56
C ALA A 106 -18.52 20.08 10.72
N ALA A 107 -19.45 19.15 10.99
CA ALA A 107 -20.85 19.47 11.27
C ALA A 107 -21.07 20.13 12.65
N ALA A 108 -20.14 19.93 13.59
CA ALA A 108 -20.24 20.44 14.96
C ALA A 108 -19.34 21.67 15.22
N GLU A 109 -18.29 21.86 14.45
CA GLU A 109 -17.27 22.89 14.68
C GLU A 109 -17.74 24.25 14.14
N PRO A 110 -17.85 25.29 15.01
CA PRO A 110 -18.24 26.61 14.58
C PRO A 110 -17.09 27.37 13.90
N THR A 111 -17.46 28.27 12.99
CA THR A 111 -16.55 29.20 12.33
C THR A 111 -16.83 30.65 12.80
N ASP A 112 -15.90 31.56 12.58
CA ASP A 112 -16.02 32.99 13.05
C ASP A 112 -17.18 33.75 12.40
N ASP A 113 -17.69 33.29 11.26
CA ASP A 113 -18.84 33.84 10.53
C ASP A 113 -20.21 33.35 11.04
N GLY A 114 -20.21 32.49 12.08
CA GLY A 114 -21.43 31.96 12.71
C GLY A 114 -22.01 30.72 12.02
N LEU A 115 -21.33 30.22 11.00
CA LEU A 115 -21.63 28.93 10.36
C LEU A 115 -20.85 27.80 11.05
N THR A 116 -21.12 26.57 10.63
CA THR A 116 -20.24 25.43 10.93
C THR A 116 -19.25 25.19 9.79
N VAL A 117 -18.16 24.45 10.05
CA VAL A 117 -17.15 24.12 9.04
C VAL A 117 -17.78 23.42 7.83
N ILE A 118 -18.76 22.52 8.03
CA ILE A 118 -19.42 21.81 6.95
C ILE A 118 -20.31 22.72 6.07
N GLU A 119 -20.75 23.87 6.57
CA GLU A 119 -21.57 24.83 5.82
C GLU A 119 -20.73 25.71 4.88
N GLN A 120 -19.40 25.66 5.00
CA GLN A 120 -18.50 26.36 4.09
C GLN A 120 -18.52 25.70 2.70
N PRO A 121 -18.79 26.45 1.59
CA PRO A 121 -18.94 25.86 0.25
C PRO A 121 -17.73 25.05 -0.22
N TRP A 122 -16.53 25.48 0.11
CA TRP A 122 -15.31 24.79 -0.27
C TRP A 122 -15.16 23.46 0.50
N VAL A 123 -15.59 23.39 1.76
CA VAL A 123 -15.60 22.16 2.57
C VAL A 123 -16.58 21.17 1.99
N GLN A 124 -17.80 21.60 1.64
CA GLN A 124 -18.80 20.75 1.00
C GLN A 124 -18.27 20.15 -0.31
N LEU A 125 -17.60 20.97 -1.13
CA LEU A 125 -17.00 20.50 -2.38
C LEU A 125 -15.91 19.45 -2.14
N ASP A 126 -15.03 19.68 -1.17
CA ASP A 126 -13.94 18.76 -0.87
C ASP A 126 -14.44 17.46 -0.21
N LEU A 127 -15.43 17.54 0.69
CA LEU A 127 -16.09 16.35 1.24
C LEU A 127 -16.83 15.56 0.15
N ALA A 128 -17.51 16.21 -0.78
CA ALA A 128 -18.17 15.54 -1.91
C ALA A 128 -17.16 14.81 -2.81
N LYS A 129 -15.99 15.40 -3.07
CA LYS A 129 -14.90 14.73 -3.79
C LYS A 129 -14.39 13.51 -3.01
N CYS A 130 -14.14 13.66 -1.70
CA CYS A 130 -13.72 12.54 -0.86
C CYS A 130 -14.74 11.39 -0.92
N GLN A 131 -16.03 11.69 -0.75
CA GLN A 131 -17.10 10.69 -0.82
C GLN A 131 -17.11 9.96 -2.16
N ALA A 132 -17.03 10.69 -3.28
CA ALA A 132 -17.03 10.09 -4.62
C ALA A 132 -15.82 9.16 -4.84
N GLU A 133 -14.63 9.57 -4.41
CA GLU A 133 -13.40 8.77 -4.54
C GLU A 133 -13.45 7.51 -3.64
N LEU A 134 -13.93 7.65 -2.42
CA LEU A 134 -14.07 6.53 -1.47
C LEU A 134 -15.11 5.51 -1.97
N GLU A 135 -16.25 5.98 -2.49
CA GLU A 135 -17.29 5.13 -3.07
C GLU A 135 -16.77 4.37 -4.30
N ALA A 136 -16.08 5.06 -5.19
CA ALA A 136 -15.46 4.43 -6.36
C ALA A 136 -14.43 3.36 -5.96
N MET A 137 -13.57 3.63 -4.96
CA MET A 137 -12.64 2.64 -4.44
C MET A 137 -13.37 1.43 -3.85
N TRP A 138 -14.42 1.65 -3.08
CA TRP A 138 -15.20 0.59 -2.46
C TRP A 138 -15.84 -0.33 -3.51
N LEU A 139 -16.47 0.23 -4.55
CA LEU A 139 -17.05 -0.52 -5.65
C LEU A 139 -16.00 -1.30 -6.46
N LEU A 140 -14.85 -0.71 -6.72
CA LEU A 140 -13.73 -1.40 -7.39
C LEU A 140 -13.19 -2.56 -6.55
N ASN A 141 -13.12 -2.42 -5.24
CA ASN A 141 -12.72 -3.50 -4.34
C ASN A 141 -13.72 -4.66 -4.34
N TRP A 142 -15.00 -4.36 -4.33
CA TRP A 142 -16.05 -5.37 -4.47
C TRP A 142 -15.93 -6.14 -5.78
N ARG A 143 -15.81 -5.42 -6.90
CA ARG A 143 -15.60 -6.03 -8.21
C ARG A 143 -14.38 -6.95 -8.21
N MET A 144 -13.27 -6.48 -7.66
CA MET A 144 -12.04 -7.29 -7.57
C MET A 144 -12.23 -8.55 -6.73
N SER A 145 -12.96 -8.45 -5.61
CA SER A 145 -13.24 -9.60 -4.74
C SER A 145 -14.07 -10.67 -5.47
N VAL A 146 -15.02 -10.26 -6.30
CA VAL A 146 -15.78 -11.18 -7.16
C VAL A 146 -14.84 -11.87 -8.17
N HIS A 147 -14.01 -11.12 -8.90
CA HIS A 147 -13.06 -11.69 -9.87
C HIS A 147 -12.03 -12.63 -9.22
N VAL A 148 -11.61 -12.36 -7.98
CA VAL A 148 -10.77 -13.31 -7.20
C VAL A 148 -11.52 -14.60 -6.91
N ALA A 149 -12.78 -14.53 -6.47
CA ALA A 149 -13.60 -15.70 -6.15
C ALA A 149 -13.85 -16.58 -7.39
N ASP A 150 -14.05 -15.95 -8.54
CA ASP A 150 -14.31 -16.63 -9.81
C ASP A 150 -13.03 -17.09 -10.53
N GLY A 151 -11.85 -16.74 -10.00
CA GLY A 151 -10.55 -17.07 -10.62
C GLY A 151 -10.23 -16.25 -11.88
N GLU A 152 -10.93 -15.14 -12.09
CA GLU A 152 -10.84 -14.29 -13.29
C GLU A 152 -9.94 -13.07 -13.13
N LEU A 153 -9.37 -12.84 -11.93
CA LEU A 153 -8.55 -11.66 -11.66
C LEU A 153 -7.31 -11.60 -12.56
N THR A 154 -7.24 -10.58 -13.40
CA THR A 154 -6.08 -10.33 -14.25
C THR A 154 -5.04 -9.43 -13.56
N GLY A 155 -3.77 -9.55 -13.97
CA GLY A 155 -2.71 -8.66 -13.49
C GLY A 155 -2.94 -7.18 -13.88
N ALA A 156 -3.61 -6.92 -14.98
CA ALA A 156 -3.97 -5.56 -15.42
C ALA A 156 -5.06 -4.94 -14.53
N GLU A 157 -6.09 -5.70 -14.16
CA GLU A 157 -7.15 -5.24 -13.28
C GLU A 157 -6.62 -4.95 -11.87
N SER A 158 -5.89 -5.91 -11.27
CA SER A 158 -5.28 -5.71 -9.96
C SER A 158 -4.34 -4.50 -9.94
N SER A 159 -3.58 -4.28 -11.03
CA SER A 159 -2.70 -3.13 -11.18
C SER A 159 -3.48 -1.81 -11.30
N SER A 160 -4.59 -1.80 -12.05
CA SER A 160 -5.44 -0.60 -12.20
C SER A 160 -6.03 -0.16 -10.88
N ILE A 161 -6.59 -1.11 -10.13
CA ILE A 161 -7.22 -0.85 -8.83
C ILE A 161 -6.18 -0.39 -7.82
N LYS A 162 -4.98 -0.99 -7.82
CA LYS A 162 -3.88 -0.58 -6.96
C LYS A 162 -3.44 0.86 -7.24
N VAL A 163 -3.26 1.25 -8.49
CA VAL A 163 -2.89 2.63 -8.86
C VAL A 163 -3.98 3.60 -8.43
N PHE A 164 -5.23 3.34 -8.82
CA PHE A 164 -6.36 4.20 -8.46
C PHE A 164 -6.49 4.34 -6.95
N GLY A 165 -6.59 3.23 -6.22
CA GLY A 165 -6.84 3.25 -4.77
C GLY A 165 -5.74 3.94 -3.99
N THR A 166 -4.46 3.70 -4.30
CA THR A 166 -3.36 4.31 -3.56
C THR A 166 -3.27 5.82 -3.79
N GLU A 167 -3.49 6.29 -5.02
CA GLU A 167 -3.43 7.72 -5.33
C GLU A 167 -4.66 8.46 -4.82
N ARG A 168 -5.85 7.86 -4.91
CA ARG A 168 -7.07 8.48 -4.37
C ARG A 168 -7.06 8.53 -2.85
N THR A 169 -6.53 7.52 -2.17
CA THR A 169 -6.35 7.56 -0.71
C THR A 169 -5.46 8.73 -0.28
N ILE A 170 -4.35 8.96 -0.97
CA ILE A 170 -3.47 10.11 -0.69
C ILE A 170 -4.22 11.42 -0.89
N GLU A 171 -4.97 11.55 -1.98
CA GLU A 171 -5.74 12.77 -2.26
C GLU A 171 -6.85 13.00 -1.22
N VAL A 172 -7.56 11.96 -0.81
CA VAL A 172 -8.55 12.03 0.28
C VAL A 172 -7.91 12.57 1.55
N PHE A 173 -6.81 11.98 2.00
CA PHE A 173 -6.13 12.49 3.21
C PHE A 173 -5.63 13.93 3.07
N ARG A 174 -5.17 14.32 1.88
CA ARG A 174 -4.78 15.71 1.60
C ARG A 174 -5.96 16.67 1.77
N LEU A 175 -7.13 16.33 1.25
CA LEU A 175 -8.35 17.12 1.38
C LEU A 175 -8.81 17.19 2.84
N LEU A 176 -8.83 16.04 3.54
CA LEU A 176 -9.21 15.99 4.95
C LEU A 176 -8.29 16.84 5.83
N LEU A 177 -6.98 16.81 5.61
CA LEU A 177 -6.04 17.68 6.32
C LEU A 177 -6.32 19.17 6.03
N GLY A 178 -6.64 19.50 4.78
CA GLY A 178 -7.02 20.87 4.40
C GLY A 178 -8.26 21.37 5.15
N ILE A 179 -9.30 20.52 5.28
CA ILE A 179 -10.53 20.81 6.00
C ILE A 179 -10.26 21.01 7.50
N LEU A 180 -9.41 20.17 8.09
CA LEU A 180 -9.04 20.27 9.51
C LEU A 180 -8.14 21.48 9.82
N GLY A 181 -7.52 22.08 8.81
CA GLY A 181 -6.64 23.23 8.97
C GLY A 181 -5.46 22.94 9.91
N ALA A 182 -5.11 23.89 10.76
CA ALA A 182 -3.94 23.78 11.64
C ALA A 182 -3.97 22.55 12.57
N SER A 183 -5.14 22.15 13.08
CA SER A 183 -5.28 20.98 13.96
C SER A 183 -5.00 19.66 13.24
N GLY A 184 -5.24 19.61 11.93
CA GLY A 184 -4.99 18.45 11.09
C GLY A 184 -3.50 18.13 10.88
N TYR A 185 -2.63 19.11 11.02
CA TYR A 185 -1.17 18.96 10.84
C TYR A 185 -0.41 18.70 12.14
N LEU A 186 -1.11 18.61 13.26
CA LEU A 186 -0.49 18.30 14.53
C LEU A 186 -0.21 16.80 14.66
N THR A 187 1.03 16.47 14.99
CA THR A 187 1.46 15.06 15.15
C THR A 187 0.80 14.40 16.38
N PRO A 188 0.75 13.07 16.41
CA PRO A 188 0.25 12.33 17.56
C PRO A 188 0.92 12.77 18.87
N GLY A 189 0.09 13.02 19.91
CA GLY A 189 0.56 13.48 21.21
C GLY A 189 0.68 15.01 21.36
N SER A 190 0.54 15.78 20.28
CA SER A 190 0.50 17.24 20.35
C SER A 190 -0.82 17.73 20.99
N PRO A 191 -0.79 18.73 21.88
CA PRO A 191 -2.01 19.35 22.37
C PRO A 191 -2.85 19.92 21.22
N GLY A 192 -4.16 19.63 21.21
CA GLY A 192 -5.08 20.10 20.16
C GLY A 192 -5.04 19.31 18.85
N SER A 193 -4.29 18.21 18.77
CA SER A 193 -4.29 17.34 17.59
C SER A 193 -5.65 16.63 17.42
N PHE A 194 -6.26 16.78 16.23
CA PHE A 194 -7.52 16.12 15.90
C PHE A 194 -7.35 14.60 15.87
N LEU A 195 -8.32 13.88 16.44
CA LEU A 195 -8.27 12.41 16.60
C LEU A 195 -6.91 11.92 17.12
N ARG A 196 -6.29 12.67 18.02
CA ARG A 196 -4.96 12.38 18.58
C ARG A 196 -3.87 12.27 17.49
N GLY A 197 -3.99 13.00 16.40
CA GLY A 197 -3.05 12.98 15.28
C GLY A 197 -3.19 11.80 14.32
N ARG A 198 -4.29 11.04 14.39
CA ARG A 198 -4.48 9.87 13.53
C ARG A 198 -4.58 10.22 12.04
N VAL A 199 -5.27 11.30 11.68
CA VAL A 199 -5.39 11.75 10.28
C VAL A 199 -4.02 12.16 9.74
N GLU A 200 -3.25 12.91 10.52
CA GLU A 200 -1.88 13.32 10.17
C GLU A 200 -0.96 12.10 9.97
N ALA A 201 -0.91 11.19 10.94
CA ALA A 201 -0.09 10.00 10.87
C ALA A 201 -0.46 9.11 9.68
N SER A 202 -1.77 8.90 9.45
CA SER A 202 -2.25 8.11 8.32
C SER A 202 -1.89 8.76 6.98
N SER A 203 -2.00 10.09 6.87
CA SER A 203 -1.60 10.84 5.66
C SER A 203 -0.12 10.61 5.29
N ARG A 204 0.77 10.55 6.27
CA ARG A 204 2.18 10.22 6.04
C ARG A 204 2.37 8.74 5.67
N GLN A 205 1.67 7.84 6.36
CA GLN A 205 1.78 6.39 6.15
C GLN A 205 1.30 5.95 4.78
N VAL A 206 0.19 6.49 4.27
CA VAL A 206 -0.38 6.05 2.99
C VAL A 206 0.50 6.34 1.78
N GLN A 207 1.49 7.22 1.89
CA GLN A 207 2.44 7.52 0.82
C GLN A 207 3.21 6.26 0.36
N ILE A 208 3.56 5.35 1.27
CA ILE A 208 4.29 4.11 0.95
C ILE A 208 3.50 3.19 0.02
N ASN A 209 2.18 3.29 0.02
CA ASN A 209 1.32 2.41 -0.77
C ASN A 209 1.49 2.62 -2.28
N THR A 210 1.99 3.77 -2.74
CA THR A 210 2.34 3.95 -4.16
C THR A 210 3.54 3.12 -4.58
N PHE A 211 4.33 2.66 -3.60
CA PHE A 211 5.55 1.88 -3.80
C PHE A 211 5.34 0.39 -3.52
N GLY A 212 4.66 0.03 -2.41
CA GLY A 212 4.35 -1.34 -2.01
C GLY A 212 3.52 -2.09 -3.06
N GLY A 213 3.69 -3.40 -3.17
CA GLY A 213 3.01 -4.23 -4.17
C GLY A 213 3.40 -3.94 -5.62
N GLY A 214 4.50 -3.21 -5.82
CA GLY A 214 5.02 -2.70 -7.09
C GLY A 214 4.68 -1.23 -7.32
N VAL A 215 5.70 -0.43 -7.64
CA VAL A 215 5.58 1.02 -7.84
C VAL A 215 4.54 1.37 -8.92
N ASN A 216 3.79 2.45 -8.70
CA ASN A 216 2.64 2.80 -9.55
C ASN A 216 3.00 2.97 -11.04
N GLU A 217 4.20 3.41 -11.37
CA GLU A 217 4.69 3.53 -12.75
C GLU A 217 4.78 2.17 -13.44
N VAL A 218 5.29 1.14 -12.73
CA VAL A 218 5.33 -0.25 -13.23
C VAL A 218 3.91 -0.82 -13.35
N GLN A 219 3.02 -0.50 -12.39
CA GLN A 219 1.63 -0.94 -12.47
C GLN A 219 0.92 -0.34 -13.69
N ARG A 220 1.16 0.95 -14.00
CA ARG A 220 0.63 1.59 -15.22
C ARG A 220 1.17 0.94 -16.49
N GLU A 221 2.45 0.52 -16.50
CA GLU A 221 3.01 -0.21 -17.63
C GLU A 221 2.33 -1.58 -17.81
N ILE A 222 2.01 -2.30 -16.72
CA ILE A 222 1.25 -3.55 -16.78
C ILE A 222 -0.15 -3.31 -17.36
N VAL A 223 -0.84 -2.27 -16.89
CA VAL A 223 -2.16 -1.90 -17.44
C VAL A 223 -2.07 -1.59 -18.93
N ALA A 224 -1.11 -0.78 -19.33
CA ALA A 224 -0.92 -0.39 -20.73
C ALA A 224 -0.63 -1.61 -21.63
N THR A 225 0.29 -2.47 -21.22
CA THR A 225 0.76 -3.58 -22.06
C THR A 225 -0.15 -4.79 -22.00
N ALA A 226 -0.49 -5.28 -20.81
CA ALA A 226 -1.30 -6.48 -20.63
C ALA A 226 -2.81 -6.20 -20.68
N GLY A 227 -3.27 -5.01 -20.25
CA GLY A 227 -4.68 -4.64 -20.25
C GLY A 227 -5.15 -4.03 -21.57
N LEU A 228 -4.38 -3.07 -22.10
CA LEU A 228 -4.75 -2.31 -23.29
C LEU A 228 -4.03 -2.76 -24.56
N GLY A 229 -3.15 -3.75 -24.49
CA GLY A 229 -2.41 -4.27 -25.66
C GLY A 229 -1.42 -3.28 -26.28
N MET A 230 -1.02 -2.23 -25.53
CA MET A 230 -0.07 -1.24 -26.03
C MET A 230 1.34 -1.85 -26.17
N LYS A 231 2.05 -1.46 -27.21
CA LYS A 231 3.44 -1.91 -27.39
C LYS A 231 4.33 -1.26 -26.31
N ARG A 232 5.20 -2.09 -25.74
CA ARG A 232 6.24 -1.60 -24.84
C ARG A 232 7.17 -0.68 -25.62
N GLY A 233 7.43 0.53 -25.11
CA GLY A 233 8.41 1.42 -25.70
C GLY A 233 9.79 0.75 -25.74
N SER A 234 10.54 0.92 -26.81
CA SER A 234 11.95 0.53 -26.86
C SER A 234 12.72 1.37 -25.84
N ARG A 235 13.38 0.71 -24.89
CA ARG A 235 14.37 1.35 -24.01
C ARG A 235 15.68 1.51 -24.75
#